data_f95a7ba0f0320388308d7f9384090181
#
_entry.id   f95a7ba0f0320388308d7f9384090181
#
_cell.length_a   1.000
_cell.length_b   1.000
_cell.length_c   1.000
_cell.angle_alpha   90.00
_cell.angle_beta   90.00
_cell.angle_gamma   90.00
#
_symmetry.space_group_name_H-M   'P 1'
#
loop_
_entity.id
_entity.type
_entity.pdbx_description
1 polymer ?
#
loop_
_entity_poly.entity_id
_entity_poly.type
_entity_poly.pdbx_seq_one_letter_code
_entity_poly.pdbx_strand_id
1 'polypeptide(L)'
;FVMDWYGLFDLQEESGDVIVTPTRPNGWDDGGTYKQMHKHTWDNQQGQPQSIWDYCYKGIANANKILKRADEGFFTEESKPKVVAEVKGVRALWYSILCDTHGNIPIQTSFSEEVPVQSTRKQVFDFIINELKEVMPNLPTEVNKSTYGRLTQWGAKCLMARMYLNAGVYTGTPMWNECMEQCNDIINSGLFSLETNYTDIFKTENSGCVETIFAIPYDEVYNEGDNNGPVFGAHMKFLSSNSRKVFNMQTTPWGGSAANPQFINSYDPDDMRLKYTWLQGDQYSPDGVLITTFPNKLPSIYKTDTDDGYRVGKYEIKVGAKSLLSNDFPYFRYTEVLLMKAECLLRLGQNETEAAHIVSQIRERAFRESAHPEKATVDAAWLKGDTHINYGTLDEKGQIDDAGNTEVVELGGLYDEWGWEFAAEARRRTDMIRFGTYQKKSWFNHTPTANDLNGNSTLFPIHLDHLNTNPNLQQNPGYAGK
;
A
#
# COMPACT_ATOMS: atom_id res chain seq x y z
N PHE A 1 9.82 -7.11 2.87
CA PHE A 1 9.80 -5.66 2.58
C PHE A 1 8.39 -5.10 2.58
N VAL A 2 7.48 -5.54 1.69
CA VAL A 2 6.11 -4.99 1.68
C VAL A 2 5.29 -5.56 2.82
N MET A 3 5.19 -6.88 2.93
CA MET A 3 4.31 -7.60 3.83
C MET A 3 5.06 -8.18 5.04
N ASP A 4 5.90 -7.36 5.65
CA ASP A 4 6.62 -7.66 6.88
C ASP A 4 6.48 -6.49 7.86
N TRP A 5 6.79 -6.69 9.14
CA TRP A 5 6.79 -5.60 10.11
C TRP A 5 7.90 -4.60 9.78
N TYR A 6 7.69 -3.34 10.10
CA TYR A 6 8.56 -2.24 9.69
C TYR A 6 8.72 -2.13 8.16
N GLY A 7 7.84 -2.81 7.41
CA GLY A 7 7.81 -2.77 5.95
C GLY A 7 6.98 -1.62 5.39
N LEU A 8 6.82 -1.63 4.07
CA LEU A 8 6.02 -0.62 3.36
C LEU A 8 4.56 -0.62 3.83
N PHE A 9 4.01 -1.80 4.19
CA PHE A 9 2.68 -1.92 4.77
C PHE A 9 2.50 -1.01 5.98
N ASP A 10 3.44 -1.02 6.91
CA ASP A 10 3.35 -0.22 8.13
C ASP A 10 3.33 1.29 7.82
N LEU A 11 4.18 1.76 6.91
CA LEU A 11 4.17 3.18 6.52
C LEU A 11 2.86 3.61 5.87
N GLN A 12 2.27 2.76 5.05
CA GLN A 12 1.11 3.11 4.24
C GLN A 12 -0.22 2.91 4.97
N GLU A 13 -0.31 1.94 5.88
CA GLU A 13 -1.57 1.57 6.52
C GLU A 13 -1.68 2.06 7.97
N GLU A 14 -0.59 1.97 8.77
CA GLU A 14 -0.61 2.34 10.19
C GLU A 14 -0.69 3.85 10.44
N SER A 15 -0.25 4.66 9.47
CA SER A 15 -0.41 6.11 9.51
C SER A 15 -1.73 6.59 8.88
N GLY A 16 -2.53 5.65 8.35
CA GLY A 16 -3.81 5.93 7.71
C GLY A 16 -5.01 5.69 8.61
N ASP A 17 -6.19 5.74 7.98
CA ASP A 17 -7.50 5.60 8.63
C ASP A 17 -8.08 4.18 8.57
N VAL A 18 -7.34 3.19 8.05
CA VAL A 18 -7.80 1.81 7.83
C VAL A 18 -7.38 0.87 8.95
N ILE A 19 -6.11 0.93 9.37
CA ILE A 19 -5.51 0.01 10.35
C ILE A 19 -5.13 0.78 11.62
N VAL A 20 -5.31 0.11 12.76
CA VAL A 20 -4.90 0.59 14.09
C VAL A 20 -4.19 -0.53 14.83
N THR A 21 -3.05 -0.23 15.42
CA THR A 21 -2.31 -1.16 16.28
C THR A 21 -2.30 -0.65 17.72
N PRO A 22 -3.32 -1.01 18.54
CA PRO A 22 -3.44 -0.57 19.92
C PRO A 22 -2.60 -1.42 20.88
N THR A 23 -2.40 -0.93 22.10
CA THR A 23 -1.82 -1.70 23.19
C THR A 23 -2.74 -2.85 23.59
N ARG A 24 -2.19 -4.08 23.68
CA ARG A 24 -2.91 -5.33 24.00
C ARG A 24 -2.58 -5.84 25.42
N PRO A 25 -3.48 -6.61 26.07
CA PRO A 25 -3.28 -7.12 27.44
C PRO A 25 -2.05 -8.02 27.62
N ASN A 26 -1.58 -8.69 26.54
CA ASN A 26 -0.36 -9.48 26.55
C ASN A 26 0.93 -8.63 26.63
N GLY A 27 0.80 -7.31 26.81
CA GLY A 27 1.93 -6.37 26.88
C GLY A 27 2.45 -5.93 25.51
N TRP A 28 1.81 -6.34 24.41
CA TRP A 28 2.25 -5.95 23.08
C TRP A 28 2.00 -4.45 22.84
N ASP A 29 3.04 -3.68 22.78
CA ASP A 29 3.04 -2.22 22.60
C ASP A 29 4.14 -1.75 21.64
N ASP A 30 5.13 -2.60 21.38
CA ASP A 30 6.28 -2.37 20.51
C ASP A 30 6.94 -0.98 20.73
N GLY A 31 7.16 -0.62 22.00
CA GLY A 31 7.70 0.69 22.38
C GLY A 31 6.82 1.89 22.03
N GLY A 32 5.58 1.67 21.63
CA GLY A 32 4.64 2.72 21.22
C GLY A 32 4.80 3.18 19.77
N THR A 33 5.63 2.51 18.97
CA THR A 33 5.97 2.92 17.60
C THR A 33 4.73 3.02 16.71
N TYR A 34 3.79 2.07 16.78
CA TYR A 34 2.55 2.11 15.99
C TYR A 34 1.57 3.19 16.45
N LYS A 35 1.56 3.50 17.75
CA LYS A 35 0.79 4.64 18.27
C LYS A 35 1.34 5.96 17.74
N GLN A 36 2.67 6.08 17.62
CA GLN A 36 3.31 7.25 17.01
C GLN A 36 2.93 7.35 15.53
N MET A 37 2.92 6.22 14.79
CA MET A 37 2.46 6.18 13.41
C MET A 37 1.00 6.65 13.28
N HIS A 38 0.09 6.07 14.05
CA HIS A 38 -1.33 6.42 14.02
C HIS A 38 -1.59 7.90 14.38
N LYS A 39 -0.83 8.44 15.33
CA LYS A 39 -1.02 9.83 15.83
C LYS A 39 -0.18 10.86 15.10
N HIS A 40 0.59 10.47 14.07
CA HIS A 40 1.53 11.34 13.34
C HIS A 40 2.50 12.08 14.27
N THR A 41 3.00 11.37 15.29
CA THR A 41 3.94 11.91 16.28
C THR A 41 5.32 11.26 16.19
N TRP A 42 5.63 10.63 15.05
CA TRP A 42 6.96 10.11 14.75
C TRP A 42 8.02 11.20 14.68
N ASP A 43 9.26 10.83 14.91
CA ASP A 43 10.43 11.70 14.80
C ASP A 43 11.51 11.10 13.89
N ASN A 44 12.70 11.71 13.87
CA ASN A 44 13.84 11.25 13.07
C ASN A 44 14.58 10.01 13.63
N GLN A 45 14.02 9.34 14.62
CA GLN A 45 14.49 8.07 15.16
C GLN A 45 13.48 6.93 14.92
N GLN A 46 12.40 7.21 14.21
CA GLN A 46 11.36 6.23 13.90
C GLN A 46 11.90 5.11 13.00
N GLY A 47 11.74 3.85 13.44
CA GLY A 47 12.33 2.69 12.77
C GLY A 47 11.70 2.34 11.43
N GLN A 48 10.39 2.53 11.25
CA GLN A 48 9.71 2.17 10.00
C GLN A 48 10.20 3.02 8.80
N PRO A 49 10.28 4.37 8.86
CA PRO A 49 10.88 5.15 7.79
C PRO A 49 12.33 4.78 7.50
N GLN A 50 13.14 4.53 8.56
CA GLN A 50 14.53 4.08 8.40
C GLN A 50 14.61 2.77 7.63
N SER A 51 13.81 1.77 7.99
CA SER A 51 13.79 0.46 7.34
C SER A 51 13.49 0.57 5.84
N ILE A 52 12.53 1.42 5.45
CA ILE A 52 12.20 1.64 4.04
C ILE A 52 13.34 2.32 3.29
N TRP A 53 13.96 3.34 3.88
CA TRP A 53 15.13 3.99 3.30
C TRP A 53 16.26 2.99 3.03
N ASP A 54 16.64 2.23 4.05
CA ASP A 54 17.75 1.27 3.98
C ASP A 54 17.48 0.18 2.94
N TYR A 55 16.26 -0.36 2.92
CA TYR A 55 15.90 -1.41 1.99
C TYR A 55 15.90 -0.92 0.55
N CYS A 56 15.33 0.25 0.28
CA CYS A 56 15.32 0.83 -1.07
C CYS A 56 16.73 1.15 -1.55
N TYR A 57 17.58 1.75 -0.71
CA TYR A 57 18.95 2.04 -1.11
C TYR A 57 19.81 0.78 -1.26
N LYS A 58 19.57 -0.28 -0.50
CA LYS A 58 20.17 -1.60 -0.74
C LYS A 58 19.78 -2.15 -2.12
N GLY A 59 18.50 -2.01 -2.49
CA GLY A 59 18.01 -2.39 -3.82
C GLY A 59 18.66 -1.57 -4.93
N ILE A 60 18.75 -0.25 -4.78
CA ILE A 60 19.41 0.67 -5.71
C ILE A 60 20.90 0.33 -5.86
N ALA A 61 21.61 0.10 -4.76
CA ALA A 61 23.02 -0.30 -4.78
C ALA A 61 23.24 -1.60 -5.53
N ASN A 62 22.37 -2.61 -5.33
CA ASN A 62 22.42 -3.88 -6.06
C ASN A 62 22.14 -3.68 -7.56
N ALA A 63 21.16 -2.85 -7.92
CA ALA A 63 20.91 -2.50 -9.32
C ALA A 63 22.16 -1.86 -9.96
N ASN A 64 22.80 -0.89 -9.30
CA ASN A 64 24.01 -0.23 -9.78
C ASN A 64 25.18 -1.23 -9.93
N LYS A 65 25.32 -2.24 -9.05
CA LYS A 65 26.30 -3.33 -9.21
C LYS A 65 26.09 -4.13 -10.49
N ILE A 66 24.84 -4.51 -10.77
CA ILE A 66 24.51 -5.28 -11.97
C ILE A 66 24.76 -4.44 -13.23
N LEU A 67 24.38 -3.15 -13.21
CA LEU A 67 24.63 -2.24 -14.33
C LEU A 67 26.13 -2.07 -14.60
N LYS A 68 26.95 -1.91 -13.56
CA LYS A 68 28.41 -1.90 -13.70
C LYS A 68 28.94 -3.18 -14.35
N ARG A 69 28.45 -4.37 -13.95
CA ARG A 69 28.81 -5.65 -14.57
C ARG A 69 28.41 -5.70 -16.05
N ALA A 70 27.27 -5.13 -16.40
CA ALA A 70 26.82 -5.01 -17.78
C ALA A 70 27.79 -4.17 -18.64
N ASP A 71 28.29 -3.06 -18.08
CA ASP A 71 29.28 -2.21 -18.75
C ASP A 71 30.68 -2.87 -18.88
N GLU A 72 31.05 -3.72 -17.93
CA GLU A 72 32.26 -4.55 -17.96
C GLU A 72 32.17 -5.75 -18.92
N GLY A 73 31.06 -5.93 -19.66
CA GLY A 73 30.89 -6.99 -20.65
C GLY A 73 30.52 -8.36 -20.06
N PHE A 74 29.94 -8.41 -18.87
CA PHE A 74 29.54 -9.66 -18.22
C PHE A 74 28.39 -10.38 -18.94
N PHE A 75 27.54 -9.63 -19.65
CA PHE A 75 26.38 -10.15 -20.38
C PHE A 75 26.67 -10.23 -21.89
N THR A 76 25.99 -11.13 -22.60
CA THR A 76 26.06 -11.19 -24.06
C THR A 76 25.39 -9.98 -24.70
N GLU A 77 25.77 -9.64 -25.93
CA GLU A 77 25.14 -8.54 -26.69
C GLU A 77 23.62 -8.70 -26.83
N GLU A 78 23.11 -9.93 -26.87
CA GLU A 78 21.67 -10.22 -26.94
C GLU A 78 20.95 -10.01 -25.60
N SER A 79 21.58 -10.43 -24.49
CA SER A 79 20.96 -10.37 -23.16
C SER A 79 21.14 -9.02 -22.46
N LYS A 80 22.24 -8.30 -22.74
CA LYS A 80 22.58 -7.03 -22.08
C LYS A 80 21.46 -5.99 -22.13
N PRO A 81 20.84 -5.68 -23.30
CA PRO A 81 19.78 -4.65 -23.34
C PRO A 81 18.58 -5.00 -22.46
N LYS A 82 18.17 -6.29 -22.42
CA LYS A 82 17.04 -6.77 -21.62
C LYS A 82 17.34 -6.70 -20.12
N VAL A 83 18.51 -7.17 -19.70
CA VAL A 83 18.94 -7.13 -18.29
C VAL A 83 19.08 -5.67 -17.81
N VAL A 84 19.73 -4.81 -18.61
CA VAL A 84 19.87 -3.38 -18.26
C VAL A 84 18.50 -2.71 -18.12
N ALA A 85 17.57 -3.00 -19.03
CA ALA A 85 16.24 -2.42 -18.99
C ALA A 85 15.48 -2.84 -17.72
N GLU A 86 15.46 -4.13 -17.42
CA GLU A 86 14.76 -4.63 -16.23
C GLU A 86 15.37 -4.10 -14.93
N VAL A 87 16.69 -4.08 -14.82
CA VAL A 87 17.41 -3.59 -13.63
C VAL A 87 17.20 -2.10 -13.42
N LYS A 88 17.27 -1.27 -14.47
CA LYS A 88 16.93 0.16 -14.39
C LYS A 88 15.46 0.38 -14.01
N GLY A 89 14.54 -0.39 -14.61
CA GLY A 89 13.12 -0.28 -14.29
C GLY A 89 12.82 -0.64 -12.82
N VAL A 90 13.46 -1.68 -12.28
CA VAL A 90 13.36 -2.02 -10.85
C VAL A 90 14.03 -0.96 -9.97
N ARG A 91 15.14 -0.35 -10.40
CA ARG A 91 15.73 0.79 -9.70
C ARG A 91 14.76 1.98 -9.64
N ALA A 92 14.06 2.27 -10.74
CA ALA A 92 13.01 3.28 -10.76
C ALA A 92 11.87 2.96 -9.77
N LEU A 93 11.50 1.68 -9.61
CA LEU A 93 10.52 1.25 -8.60
C LEU A 93 11.00 1.58 -7.17
N TRP A 94 12.26 1.31 -6.82
CA TRP A 94 12.80 1.69 -5.51
C TRP A 94 12.79 3.20 -5.29
N TYR A 95 13.16 3.98 -6.30
CA TYR A 95 13.08 5.44 -6.22
C TYR A 95 11.64 5.96 -6.10
N SER A 96 10.65 5.28 -6.69
CA SER A 96 9.25 5.69 -6.56
C SER A 96 8.74 5.57 -5.13
N ILE A 97 9.14 4.52 -4.41
CA ILE A 97 8.82 4.34 -3.00
C ILE A 97 9.46 5.45 -2.15
N LEU A 98 10.74 5.74 -2.39
CA LEU A 98 11.43 6.83 -1.69
C LEU A 98 10.87 8.21 -2.04
N CYS A 99 10.46 8.43 -3.28
CA CYS A 99 9.80 9.65 -3.73
C CYS A 99 8.47 9.89 -3.00
N ASP A 100 7.69 8.83 -2.78
CA ASP A 100 6.44 8.92 -2.04
C ASP A 100 6.67 9.14 -0.54
N THR A 101 7.59 8.39 0.06
CA THR A 101 7.76 8.34 1.52
C THR A 101 8.67 9.45 2.06
N HIS A 102 9.81 9.73 1.41
CA HIS A 102 10.82 10.68 1.88
C HIS A 102 10.98 11.93 0.99
N GLY A 103 10.60 11.83 -0.28
CA GLY A 103 10.58 12.95 -1.24
C GLY A 103 11.94 13.44 -1.65
N ASN A 104 12.60 14.22 -0.79
CA ASN A 104 13.92 14.83 -1.09
C ASN A 104 15.03 13.85 -0.73
N ILE A 105 15.62 13.21 -1.73
CA ILE A 105 16.54 12.08 -1.56
C ILE A 105 17.71 12.13 -2.55
N PRO A 106 18.86 11.51 -2.26
CA PRO A 106 19.94 11.37 -3.22
C PRO A 106 19.59 10.48 -4.42
N ILE A 107 19.95 10.90 -5.63
CA ILE A 107 19.89 10.06 -6.83
C ILE A 107 21.29 9.50 -7.11
N GLN A 108 21.45 8.17 -6.96
CA GLN A 108 22.69 7.46 -7.23
C GLN A 108 22.48 6.45 -8.36
N THR A 109 23.19 6.62 -9.47
CA THR A 109 23.09 5.78 -10.66
C THR A 109 24.33 4.94 -10.93
N SER A 110 25.38 5.13 -10.13
CA SER A 110 26.66 4.43 -10.23
C SER A 110 27.27 4.18 -8.86
N PHE A 111 28.32 3.38 -8.82
CA PHE A 111 29.21 3.28 -7.67
C PHE A 111 30.17 4.49 -7.66
N SER A 112 30.06 5.32 -6.65
CA SER A 112 30.98 6.44 -6.37
C SER A 112 31.37 6.39 -4.89
N GLU A 113 32.59 6.79 -4.58
CA GLU A 113 33.08 7.04 -3.23
C GLU A 113 32.68 8.45 -2.73
N GLU A 114 32.14 9.27 -3.62
CA GLU A 114 31.64 10.60 -3.26
C GLU A 114 30.37 10.50 -2.44
N VAL A 115 30.28 11.34 -1.42
CA VAL A 115 29.08 11.45 -0.59
C VAL A 115 27.93 12.03 -1.42
N PRO A 116 26.82 11.32 -1.61
CA PRO A 116 25.78 11.74 -2.53
C PRO A 116 25.09 13.02 -2.08
N VAL A 117 24.70 13.84 -3.06
CA VAL A 117 23.95 15.08 -2.85
C VAL A 117 22.45 14.82 -2.94
N GLN A 118 21.70 15.46 -2.07
CA GLN A 118 20.24 15.37 -2.05
C GLN A 118 19.63 16.07 -3.27
N SER A 119 18.65 15.42 -3.88
CA SER A 119 17.81 15.95 -4.96
C SER A 119 16.42 16.33 -4.42
N THR A 120 15.77 17.28 -5.07
CA THR A 120 14.36 17.60 -4.73
C THR A 120 13.42 16.50 -5.17
N ARG A 121 12.26 16.40 -4.53
CA ARG A 121 11.20 15.42 -4.88
C ARG A 121 10.83 15.46 -6.37
N LYS A 122 10.75 16.67 -6.95
CA LYS A 122 10.50 16.84 -8.38
C LYS A 122 11.62 16.25 -9.24
N GLN A 123 12.90 16.47 -8.88
CA GLN A 123 14.02 15.86 -9.62
C GLN A 123 14.00 14.33 -9.53
N VAL A 124 13.62 13.78 -8.38
CA VAL A 124 13.45 12.34 -8.22
C VAL A 124 12.32 11.83 -9.10
N PHE A 125 11.18 12.50 -9.12
CA PHE A 125 10.07 12.20 -10.03
C PHE A 125 10.51 12.20 -11.50
N ASP A 126 11.16 13.27 -11.93
CA ASP A 126 11.63 13.42 -13.32
C ASP A 126 12.61 12.29 -13.68
N PHE A 127 13.53 11.94 -12.76
CA PHE A 127 14.46 10.82 -12.94
C PHE A 127 13.72 9.48 -13.14
N ILE A 128 12.72 9.16 -12.29
CA ILE A 128 11.93 7.93 -12.39
C ILE A 128 11.25 7.83 -13.75
N ILE A 129 10.57 8.90 -14.17
CA ILE A 129 9.85 8.93 -15.44
C ILE A 129 10.79 8.78 -16.63
N ASN A 130 11.93 9.48 -16.62
CA ASN A 130 12.90 9.39 -17.71
C ASN A 130 13.54 8.01 -17.79
N GLU A 131 13.88 7.39 -16.66
CA GLU A 131 14.47 6.06 -16.63
C GLU A 131 13.47 5.00 -17.16
N LEU A 132 12.19 5.07 -16.74
CA LEU A 132 11.14 4.18 -17.25
C LEU A 132 10.91 4.34 -18.75
N LYS A 133 10.90 5.58 -19.27
CA LYS A 133 10.77 5.84 -20.72
C LYS A 133 11.95 5.26 -21.50
N GLU A 134 13.17 5.41 -20.98
CA GLU A 134 14.39 4.89 -21.61
C GLU A 134 14.35 3.36 -21.76
N VAL A 135 13.92 2.65 -20.71
CA VAL A 135 13.97 1.19 -20.68
C VAL A 135 12.80 0.50 -21.38
N MET A 136 11.70 1.22 -21.55
CA MET A 136 10.44 0.67 -22.08
C MET A 136 10.60 -0.20 -23.33
N PRO A 137 11.38 0.19 -24.38
CA PRO A 137 11.49 -0.61 -25.60
C PRO A 137 12.16 -1.99 -25.41
N ASN A 138 12.93 -2.17 -24.34
CA ASN A 138 13.69 -3.40 -24.08
C ASN A 138 13.10 -4.28 -22.98
N LEU A 139 12.00 -3.83 -22.34
CA LEU A 139 11.27 -4.63 -21.36
C LEU A 139 10.40 -5.68 -22.06
N PRO A 140 10.23 -6.90 -21.48
CA PRO A 140 9.36 -7.92 -22.04
C PRO A 140 7.90 -7.46 -22.08
N THR A 141 7.17 -7.88 -23.13
CA THR A 141 5.74 -7.65 -23.32
C THR A 141 4.90 -8.88 -23.00
N GLU A 142 5.52 -10.04 -22.95
CA GLU A 142 4.86 -11.31 -22.66
C GLU A 142 4.43 -11.37 -21.21
N VAL A 143 3.23 -11.92 -20.98
CA VAL A 143 2.68 -12.20 -19.64
C VAL A 143 2.56 -13.71 -19.50
N ASN A 144 3.53 -14.33 -18.84
CA ASN A 144 3.59 -15.77 -18.65
C ASN A 144 4.50 -16.16 -17.47
N LYS A 145 4.72 -17.45 -17.24
CA LYS A 145 5.53 -17.93 -16.11
C LYS A 145 6.99 -17.44 -16.15
N SER A 146 7.56 -17.16 -17.32
CA SER A 146 8.96 -16.68 -17.42
C SER A 146 9.13 -15.21 -17.07
N THR A 147 8.04 -14.44 -17.09
CA THR A 147 7.99 -13.02 -16.75
C THR A 147 7.30 -12.75 -15.41
N TYR A 148 6.76 -13.78 -14.76
CA TYR A 148 6.13 -13.65 -13.45
C TYR A 148 7.13 -13.20 -12.37
N GLY A 149 6.76 -12.20 -11.58
CA GLY A 149 7.66 -11.59 -10.59
C GLY A 149 8.78 -10.73 -11.19
N ARG A 150 8.78 -10.51 -12.50
CA ARG A 150 9.75 -9.68 -13.23
C ARG A 150 9.07 -8.42 -13.78
N LEU A 151 9.84 -7.34 -13.93
CA LEU A 151 9.30 -6.10 -14.47
C LEU A 151 9.10 -6.23 -16.00
N THR A 152 7.86 -6.16 -16.42
CA THR A 152 7.45 -6.10 -17.84
C THR A 152 7.14 -4.67 -18.26
N GLN A 153 6.89 -4.43 -19.57
CA GLN A 153 6.39 -3.13 -20.03
C GLN A 153 5.09 -2.73 -19.31
N TRP A 154 4.24 -3.70 -18.99
CA TRP A 154 2.96 -3.45 -18.32
C TRP A 154 3.16 -3.01 -16.87
N GLY A 155 4.08 -3.64 -16.14
CA GLY A 155 4.47 -3.21 -14.79
C GLY A 155 5.09 -1.81 -14.81
N ALA A 156 5.96 -1.51 -15.80
CA ALA A 156 6.55 -0.19 -15.97
C ALA A 156 5.50 0.89 -16.31
N LYS A 157 4.54 0.58 -17.19
CA LYS A 157 3.41 1.49 -17.50
C LYS A 157 2.52 1.73 -16.29
N CYS A 158 2.23 0.69 -15.48
CA CYS A 158 1.47 0.84 -14.25
C CYS A 158 2.20 1.73 -13.24
N LEU A 159 3.53 1.56 -13.09
CA LEU A 159 4.36 2.44 -12.27
C LEU A 159 4.32 3.90 -12.78
N MET A 160 4.45 4.12 -14.07
CA MET A 160 4.33 5.46 -14.65
C MET A 160 2.95 6.07 -14.41
N ALA A 161 1.87 5.30 -14.58
CA ALA A 161 0.50 5.74 -14.29
C ALA A 161 0.35 6.16 -12.82
N ARG A 162 0.85 5.35 -11.87
CA ARG A 162 0.84 5.67 -10.43
C ARG A 162 1.63 6.94 -10.12
N MET A 163 2.79 7.12 -10.75
CA MET A 163 3.59 8.36 -10.61
C MET A 163 2.84 9.57 -11.16
N TYR A 164 2.26 9.48 -12.34
CA TYR A 164 1.51 10.57 -12.96
C TYR A 164 0.22 10.91 -12.19
N LEU A 165 -0.49 9.92 -11.65
CA LEU A 165 -1.68 10.14 -10.82
C LEU A 165 -1.35 11.02 -9.60
N ASN A 166 -0.18 10.79 -9.00
CA ASN A 166 0.29 11.51 -7.81
C ASN A 166 1.21 12.71 -8.15
N ALA A 167 1.39 13.06 -9.43
CA ALA A 167 2.29 14.13 -9.86
C ALA A 167 1.97 15.49 -9.23
N GLY A 168 0.68 15.79 -9.00
CA GLY A 168 0.25 17.00 -8.30
C GLY A 168 0.86 17.10 -6.89
N VAL A 169 0.93 15.96 -6.17
CA VAL A 169 1.56 15.87 -4.83
C VAL A 169 3.09 15.96 -4.93
N TYR A 170 3.70 15.29 -5.91
CA TYR A 170 5.16 15.15 -5.99
C TYR A 170 5.86 16.37 -6.60
N THR A 171 5.19 17.06 -7.52
CA THR A 171 5.79 18.14 -8.33
C THR A 171 5.04 19.46 -8.23
N GLY A 172 3.85 19.48 -7.67
CA GLY A 172 2.91 20.60 -7.69
C GLY A 172 2.13 20.74 -9.00
N THR A 173 2.36 19.87 -9.99
CA THR A 173 1.69 19.93 -11.31
C THR A 173 0.97 18.60 -11.58
N PRO A 174 -0.37 18.60 -11.72
CA PRO A 174 -1.13 17.41 -12.10
C PRO A 174 -0.77 16.91 -13.51
N MET A 175 -0.73 15.58 -13.70
CA MET A 175 -0.42 14.90 -14.97
C MET A 175 -1.45 13.80 -15.27
N TRP A 176 -2.73 14.13 -15.18
CA TRP A 176 -3.81 13.15 -15.31
C TRP A 176 -3.98 12.63 -16.74
N ASN A 177 -3.67 13.43 -17.78
CA ASN A 177 -3.70 12.96 -19.16
C ASN A 177 -2.62 11.90 -19.42
N GLU A 178 -1.41 12.13 -18.91
CA GLU A 178 -0.29 11.19 -18.99
C GLU A 178 -0.59 9.89 -18.23
N CYS A 179 -1.24 9.99 -17.07
CA CYS A 179 -1.72 8.83 -16.33
C CYS A 179 -2.72 8.02 -17.15
N MET A 180 -3.73 8.70 -17.70
CA MET A 180 -4.78 8.08 -18.50
C MET A 180 -4.24 7.39 -19.76
N GLU A 181 -3.22 7.96 -20.41
CA GLU A 181 -2.53 7.34 -21.54
C GLU A 181 -1.95 5.97 -21.17
N GLN A 182 -1.20 5.90 -20.05
CA GLN A 182 -0.63 4.63 -19.58
C GLN A 182 -1.72 3.61 -19.22
N CYS A 183 -2.79 4.06 -18.56
CA CYS A 183 -3.94 3.20 -18.24
C CYS A 183 -4.60 2.65 -19.49
N ASN A 184 -4.83 3.49 -20.51
CA ASN A 184 -5.44 3.08 -21.76
C ASN A 184 -4.57 2.05 -22.49
N ASP A 185 -3.25 2.21 -22.50
CA ASP A 185 -2.34 1.23 -23.11
C ASP A 185 -2.47 -0.15 -22.47
N ILE A 186 -2.54 -0.20 -21.12
CA ILE A 186 -2.70 -1.47 -20.39
C ILE A 186 -4.08 -2.08 -20.68
N ILE A 187 -5.15 -1.28 -20.63
CA ILE A 187 -6.52 -1.74 -20.89
C ILE A 187 -6.65 -2.27 -22.33
N ASN A 188 -6.14 -1.52 -23.31
CA ASN A 188 -6.22 -1.86 -24.73
C ASN A 188 -5.35 -3.08 -25.11
N SER A 189 -4.40 -3.47 -24.26
CA SER A 189 -3.61 -4.67 -24.49
C SER A 189 -4.46 -5.95 -24.46
N GLY A 190 -5.57 -5.93 -23.69
CA GLY A 190 -6.44 -7.09 -23.48
C GLY A 190 -5.78 -8.25 -22.73
N LEU A 191 -4.61 -8.02 -22.11
CA LEU A 191 -3.84 -9.05 -21.40
C LEU A 191 -4.30 -9.28 -19.97
N PHE A 192 -5.00 -8.31 -19.38
CA PHE A 192 -5.45 -8.33 -17.98
C PHE A 192 -6.95 -8.13 -17.91
N SER A 193 -7.58 -8.68 -16.89
CA SER A 193 -9.02 -8.53 -16.64
C SER A 193 -9.30 -8.60 -15.14
N LEU A 194 -10.49 -8.17 -14.71
CA LEU A 194 -10.91 -8.37 -13.32
C LEU A 194 -11.08 -9.86 -13.03
N GLU A 195 -10.55 -10.31 -11.89
CA GLU A 195 -10.86 -11.65 -11.37
C GLU A 195 -12.35 -11.79 -11.08
N THR A 196 -12.87 -12.96 -11.36
CA THR A 196 -14.27 -13.26 -11.09
C THR A 196 -14.57 -13.25 -9.60
N ASN A 197 -13.69 -13.85 -8.79
CA ASN A 197 -13.83 -13.89 -7.34
C ASN A 197 -12.73 -13.00 -6.72
N TYR A 198 -13.14 -12.07 -5.89
CA TYR A 198 -12.22 -11.17 -5.19
C TYR A 198 -11.13 -11.91 -4.40
N THR A 199 -11.50 -13.02 -3.75
CA THR A 199 -10.57 -13.82 -2.94
C THR A 199 -9.48 -14.51 -3.76
N ASP A 200 -9.71 -14.76 -5.06
CA ASP A 200 -8.75 -15.48 -5.90
C ASP A 200 -7.45 -14.67 -6.10
N ILE A 201 -7.53 -13.34 -5.96
CA ILE A 201 -6.37 -12.45 -6.03
C ILE A 201 -5.37 -12.70 -4.89
N PHE A 202 -5.89 -13.12 -3.71
CA PHE A 202 -5.13 -13.16 -2.46
C PHE A 202 -4.94 -14.57 -1.88
N LYS A 203 -5.22 -15.60 -2.67
CA LYS A 203 -4.95 -17.01 -2.31
C LYS A 203 -3.45 -17.24 -2.14
N THR A 204 -3.11 -18.33 -1.47
CA THR A 204 -1.72 -18.78 -1.39
C THR A 204 -1.18 -19.15 -2.76
N GLU A 205 -1.99 -19.81 -3.60
CA GLU A 205 -1.65 -20.16 -4.97
C GLU A 205 -2.32 -19.17 -5.93
N ASN A 206 -1.77 -17.95 -6.04
CA ASN A 206 -2.33 -16.87 -6.87
C ASN A 206 -1.48 -16.49 -8.09
N SER A 207 -0.44 -17.26 -8.40
CA SER A 207 0.46 -16.99 -9.55
C SER A 207 -0.23 -17.01 -10.93
N GLY A 208 -1.45 -17.56 -11.01
CA GLY A 208 -2.28 -17.56 -12.22
C GLY A 208 -3.34 -16.46 -12.28
N CYS A 209 -3.35 -15.51 -11.34
CA CYS A 209 -4.32 -14.44 -11.27
C CYS A 209 -4.26 -13.53 -12.51
N VAL A 210 -5.37 -13.42 -13.24
CA VAL A 210 -5.47 -12.62 -14.47
C VAL A 210 -5.49 -11.11 -14.21
N GLU A 211 -5.68 -10.71 -12.97
CA GLU A 211 -5.67 -9.32 -12.55
C GLU A 211 -4.27 -8.82 -12.20
N THR A 212 -3.32 -9.72 -11.89
CA THR A 212 -1.97 -9.36 -11.45
C THR A 212 -1.11 -8.89 -12.62
N ILE A 213 -0.67 -7.62 -12.57
CA ILE A 213 0.25 -7.02 -13.55
C ILE A 213 1.70 -7.21 -13.12
N PHE A 214 1.99 -7.05 -11.82
CA PHE A 214 3.30 -7.28 -11.23
C PHE A 214 3.14 -7.80 -9.80
N ALA A 215 3.70 -8.96 -9.53
CA ALA A 215 3.71 -9.58 -8.21
C ALA A 215 5.08 -9.52 -7.56
N ILE A 216 5.09 -9.49 -6.23
CA ILE A 216 6.26 -9.82 -5.43
C ILE A 216 6.06 -11.25 -4.93
N PRO A 217 6.79 -12.23 -5.50
CA PRO A 217 6.65 -13.62 -5.11
C PRO A 217 7.20 -13.89 -3.71
N TYR A 218 6.48 -14.69 -2.94
CA TYR A 218 6.89 -15.17 -1.63
C TYR A 218 6.86 -16.69 -1.57
N ASP A 219 7.76 -17.27 -0.79
CA ASP A 219 7.83 -18.71 -0.59
C ASP A 219 8.29 -19.05 0.83
N GLU A 220 7.41 -19.67 1.61
CA GLU A 220 7.67 -20.03 2.99
C GLU A 220 8.70 -21.16 3.15
N VAL A 221 8.98 -21.92 2.08
CA VAL A 221 9.94 -23.05 2.12
C VAL A 221 11.35 -22.55 1.85
N TYR A 222 11.53 -21.74 0.79
CA TYR A 222 12.85 -21.23 0.42
C TYR A 222 13.38 -20.14 1.34
N ASN A 223 12.50 -19.49 2.09
CA ASN A 223 12.86 -18.41 3.03
C ASN A 223 12.94 -18.86 4.50
N GLU A 224 12.70 -20.16 4.78
CA GLU A 224 12.78 -20.72 6.11
C GLU A 224 14.24 -20.72 6.61
N GLY A 225 14.55 -19.82 7.53
CA GLY A 225 15.81 -19.85 8.30
C GLY A 225 16.85 -18.78 8.00
N ASP A 226 16.80 -18.05 6.89
CA ASP A 226 17.94 -17.19 6.50
C ASP A 226 17.70 -15.69 6.52
N ASN A 227 16.52 -15.16 6.78
CA ASN A 227 16.20 -13.72 6.76
C ASN A 227 16.70 -12.93 5.52
N ASN A 228 17.09 -13.61 4.44
CA ASN A 228 17.75 -13.02 3.28
C ASN A 228 16.86 -12.89 2.04
N GLY A 229 15.69 -13.52 2.06
CA GLY A 229 14.69 -13.43 1.00
C GLY A 229 13.50 -12.54 1.35
N PRO A 230 12.62 -12.27 0.39
CA PRO A 230 11.35 -11.60 0.66
C PRO A 230 10.48 -12.50 1.55
N VAL A 231 9.93 -11.93 2.63
CA VAL A 231 9.07 -12.66 3.57
C VAL A 231 7.69 -12.04 3.65
N PHE A 232 6.66 -12.88 3.73
CA PHE A 232 5.30 -12.47 4.06
C PHE A 232 5.03 -12.85 5.52
N GLY A 233 5.35 -11.93 6.44
CA GLY A 233 5.22 -12.12 7.89
C GLY A 233 4.12 -11.29 8.54
N ALA A 234 3.51 -10.35 7.80
CA ALA A 234 2.57 -9.37 8.34
C ALA A 234 1.33 -9.99 9.03
N HIS A 235 0.90 -11.21 8.62
CA HIS A 235 -0.20 -11.93 9.27
C HIS A 235 0.08 -12.21 10.75
N MET A 236 1.34 -12.33 11.16
CA MET A 236 1.70 -12.51 12.57
C MET A 236 1.34 -11.28 13.42
N LYS A 237 1.36 -10.09 12.83
CA LYS A 237 0.92 -8.84 13.46
C LYS A 237 -0.61 -8.67 13.39
N PHE A 238 -1.25 -9.07 12.31
CA PHE A 238 -2.69 -8.88 12.09
C PHE A 238 -3.55 -9.80 12.97
N LEU A 239 -3.13 -11.05 13.14
CA LEU A 239 -3.93 -12.08 13.81
C LEU A 239 -3.77 -12.02 15.33
N SER A 240 -4.85 -12.20 16.08
CA SER A 240 -4.79 -12.36 17.54
C SER A 240 -4.14 -13.70 17.93
N SER A 241 -3.66 -13.81 19.17
CA SER A 241 -3.11 -15.07 19.67
C SER A 241 -4.09 -16.25 19.58
N ASN A 242 -5.39 -15.98 19.68
CA ASN A 242 -6.45 -17.01 19.56
C ASN A 242 -6.57 -17.52 18.11
N SER A 243 -6.15 -16.75 17.12
CA SER A 243 -6.15 -17.17 15.71
C SER A 243 -5.25 -18.39 15.47
N ARG A 244 -4.29 -18.66 16.36
CA ARG A 244 -3.54 -19.92 16.32
C ARG A 244 -4.46 -21.14 16.30
N LYS A 245 -5.50 -21.13 17.12
CA LYS A 245 -6.48 -22.25 17.17
C LYS A 245 -7.44 -22.21 16.00
N VAL A 246 -7.83 -21.01 15.54
CA VAL A 246 -8.72 -20.84 14.39
C VAL A 246 -8.12 -21.47 13.14
N PHE A 247 -6.83 -21.23 12.87
CA PHE A 247 -6.12 -21.73 11.69
C PHE A 247 -5.19 -22.92 11.98
N ASN A 248 -5.23 -23.48 13.20
CA ASN A 248 -4.29 -24.53 13.63
C ASN A 248 -2.82 -24.18 13.30
N MET A 249 -2.42 -22.93 13.52
CA MET A 249 -1.09 -22.42 13.13
C MET A 249 0.02 -23.08 13.95
N GLN A 250 1.18 -23.22 13.33
CA GLN A 250 2.39 -23.75 13.99
C GLN A 250 2.98 -22.74 14.98
N THR A 251 2.81 -21.44 14.70
CA THR A 251 3.31 -20.33 15.54
C THR A 251 2.14 -19.48 16.06
N THR A 252 2.27 -18.94 17.26
CA THR A 252 1.26 -18.04 17.86
C THR A 252 1.46 -16.62 17.30
N PRO A 253 0.43 -16.04 16.68
CA PRO A 253 0.45 -14.64 16.24
C PRO A 253 0.57 -13.65 17.40
N TRP A 254 1.04 -12.44 17.08
CA TRP A 254 1.33 -11.42 18.10
C TRP A 254 0.13 -10.59 18.52
N GLY A 255 -0.88 -10.44 17.64
CA GLY A 255 -2.16 -9.87 18.00
C GLY A 255 -2.23 -8.35 17.99
N GLY A 256 -1.37 -7.66 17.25
CA GLY A 256 -1.29 -6.19 17.24
C GLY A 256 -2.46 -5.51 16.54
N SER A 257 -2.39 -5.50 15.21
CA SER A 257 -3.25 -4.66 14.36
C SER A 257 -4.71 -5.09 14.31
N ALA A 258 -5.60 -4.11 14.16
CA ALA A 258 -7.02 -4.29 13.89
C ALA A 258 -7.52 -3.21 12.92
N ALA A 259 -8.71 -3.41 12.34
CA ALA A 259 -9.36 -2.40 11.53
C ALA A 259 -9.82 -1.21 12.36
N ASN A 260 -9.74 0.00 11.79
CA ASN A 260 -10.42 1.17 12.34
C ASN A 260 -11.95 0.98 12.23
N PRO A 261 -12.69 1.08 13.37
CA PRO A 261 -14.14 0.89 13.35
C PRO A 261 -14.91 1.84 12.42
N GLN A 262 -14.44 3.07 12.24
CA GLN A 262 -15.06 4.05 11.34
C GLN A 262 -14.92 3.64 9.88
N PHE A 263 -13.76 3.10 9.50
CA PHE A 263 -13.54 2.57 8.17
C PHE A 263 -14.43 1.34 7.90
N ILE A 264 -14.57 0.43 8.87
CA ILE A 264 -15.49 -0.71 8.77
C ILE A 264 -16.94 -0.24 8.60
N ASN A 265 -17.37 0.76 9.35
CA ASN A 265 -18.72 1.29 9.30
C ASN A 265 -19.04 2.04 7.97
N SER A 266 -18.04 2.35 7.16
CA SER A 266 -18.26 3.00 5.86
C SER A 266 -18.68 2.02 4.76
N TYR A 267 -18.44 0.72 4.93
CA TYR A 267 -18.87 -0.29 3.95
C TYR A 267 -20.39 -0.44 3.91
N ASP A 268 -20.95 -0.69 2.74
CA ASP A 268 -22.27 -1.28 2.63
C ASP A 268 -22.21 -2.74 3.16
N PRO A 269 -23.14 -3.16 4.03
CA PRO A 269 -23.16 -4.54 4.56
C PRO A 269 -23.20 -5.64 3.49
N ASP A 270 -23.71 -5.32 2.30
CA ASP A 270 -23.79 -6.28 1.17
C ASP A 270 -22.49 -6.32 0.34
N ASP A 271 -21.55 -5.41 0.59
CA ASP A 271 -20.25 -5.42 -0.09
C ASP A 271 -19.40 -6.59 0.41
N MET A 272 -19.17 -7.58 -0.44
CA MET A 272 -18.41 -8.77 -0.07
C MET A 272 -16.96 -8.47 0.29
N ARG A 273 -16.40 -7.32 -0.11
CA ARG A 273 -15.06 -6.88 0.29
C ARG A 273 -14.96 -6.71 1.81
N LEU A 274 -16.04 -6.26 2.47
CA LEU A 274 -16.14 -6.24 3.94
C LEU A 274 -15.91 -7.63 4.54
N LYS A 275 -16.60 -8.65 4.02
CA LYS A 275 -16.51 -10.03 4.51
C LYS A 275 -15.15 -10.68 4.22
N TYR A 276 -14.58 -10.42 3.04
CA TYR A 276 -13.38 -11.12 2.58
C TYR A 276 -12.06 -10.38 2.92
N THR A 277 -12.13 -9.10 3.26
CA THR A 277 -10.95 -8.36 3.74
C THR A 277 -10.76 -8.51 5.24
N TRP A 278 -11.84 -8.73 6.00
CA TRP A 278 -11.82 -8.66 7.45
C TRP A 278 -12.35 -9.94 8.11
N LEU A 279 -11.57 -10.55 8.98
CA LEU A 279 -12.02 -11.56 9.92
C LEU A 279 -12.89 -10.86 10.97
N GLN A 280 -14.18 -11.26 11.04
CA GLN A 280 -15.20 -10.59 11.83
C GLN A 280 -16.13 -11.61 12.49
N GLY A 281 -16.74 -11.25 13.62
CA GLY A 281 -17.67 -12.13 14.33
C GLY A 281 -17.03 -13.40 14.86
N ASP A 282 -17.81 -14.46 14.99
CA ASP A 282 -17.41 -15.73 15.57
C ASP A 282 -16.39 -16.47 14.69
N GLN A 283 -15.30 -16.89 15.31
CA GLN A 283 -14.19 -17.61 14.68
C GLN A 283 -14.11 -19.03 15.25
N TYR A 284 -14.04 -20.00 14.38
CA TYR A 284 -14.10 -21.42 14.74
C TYR A 284 -12.78 -22.12 14.40
N SER A 285 -12.41 -23.14 15.19
CA SER A 285 -11.33 -24.05 14.81
C SER A 285 -11.73 -24.92 13.62
N PRO A 286 -10.79 -25.61 12.96
CA PRO A 286 -11.10 -26.56 11.90
C PRO A 286 -12.10 -27.67 12.32
N ASP A 287 -12.16 -27.98 13.61
CA ASP A 287 -13.10 -28.97 14.20
C ASP A 287 -14.48 -28.38 14.55
N GLY A 288 -14.73 -27.11 14.19
CA GLY A 288 -16.01 -26.43 14.42
C GLY A 288 -16.25 -25.93 15.85
N VAL A 289 -15.20 -25.84 16.67
CA VAL A 289 -15.29 -25.28 18.04
C VAL A 289 -15.14 -23.76 17.96
N LEU A 290 -16.07 -23.01 18.58
CA LEU A 290 -15.93 -21.56 18.72
C LEU A 290 -14.69 -21.23 19.57
N ILE A 291 -13.77 -20.46 18.99
CA ILE A 291 -12.51 -20.07 19.63
C ILE A 291 -12.60 -18.65 20.17
N THR A 292 -13.08 -17.72 19.38
CA THR A 292 -13.17 -16.30 19.74
C THR A 292 -14.16 -15.56 18.85
N THR A 293 -14.48 -14.33 19.23
CA THR A 293 -15.33 -13.43 18.45
C THR A 293 -14.59 -12.11 18.24
N PHE A 294 -14.48 -11.64 16.99
CA PHE A 294 -13.92 -10.32 16.68
C PHE A 294 -15.05 -9.31 16.51
N PRO A 295 -15.28 -8.39 17.45
CA PRO A 295 -16.27 -7.32 17.34
C PRO A 295 -15.72 -6.14 16.53
N ASN A 296 -16.57 -5.36 15.86
CA ASN A 296 -16.18 -4.06 15.33
C ASN A 296 -16.13 -3.02 16.46
N LYS A 297 -15.14 -3.16 17.33
CA LYS A 297 -14.99 -2.31 18.53
C LYS A 297 -13.52 -2.19 18.89
N LEU A 298 -13.04 -0.96 19.05
CA LEU A 298 -11.77 -0.60 19.66
C LEU A 298 -12.02 0.53 20.67
N PRO A 299 -11.91 0.28 21.98
CA PRO A 299 -12.17 1.31 22.99
C PRO A 299 -11.15 2.45 22.97
N SER A 300 -9.87 2.13 22.75
CA SER A 300 -8.78 3.12 22.71
C SER A 300 -7.52 2.52 22.12
N ILE A 301 -6.68 3.37 21.53
CA ILE A 301 -5.33 2.98 21.08
C ILE A 301 -4.40 2.60 22.26
N TYR A 302 -4.70 3.06 23.45
CA TYR A 302 -3.88 2.85 24.65
C TYR A 302 -4.25 1.59 25.43
N LYS A 303 -5.48 1.09 25.24
CA LYS A 303 -5.98 -0.09 25.98
C LYS A 303 -7.14 -0.73 25.23
N THR A 304 -7.02 -2.02 24.98
CA THR A 304 -8.07 -2.82 24.33
C THR A 304 -7.92 -4.29 24.74
N ASP A 305 -8.94 -5.11 24.54
CA ASP A 305 -8.87 -6.54 24.79
C ASP A 305 -8.18 -7.31 23.66
N THR A 306 -7.76 -8.56 23.91
CA THR A 306 -6.99 -9.39 22.97
C THR A 306 -7.68 -9.52 21.61
N ASP A 307 -9.00 -9.69 21.59
CA ASP A 307 -9.77 -9.97 20.38
C ASP A 307 -10.62 -8.77 19.90
N ASP A 308 -10.52 -7.60 20.55
CA ASP A 308 -11.17 -6.39 20.08
C ASP A 308 -10.67 -6.00 18.67
N GLY A 309 -11.60 -5.59 17.82
CA GLY A 309 -11.40 -5.13 16.46
C GLY A 309 -11.35 -6.27 15.42
N TYR A 310 -11.89 -6.00 14.23
CA TYR A 310 -11.77 -6.89 13.08
C TYR A 310 -10.31 -7.05 12.69
N ARG A 311 -9.94 -8.24 12.16
CA ARG A 311 -8.57 -8.56 11.80
C ARG A 311 -8.40 -8.63 10.28
N VAL A 312 -7.22 -8.31 9.77
CA VAL A 312 -6.94 -8.47 8.33
C VAL A 312 -6.98 -9.96 7.99
N GLY A 313 -7.91 -10.33 7.13
CA GLY A 313 -8.11 -11.68 6.60
C GLY A 313 -8.11 -11.71 5.07
N LYS A 314 -7.69 -10.62 4.43
CA LYS A 314 -7.67 -10.48 2.97
C LYS A 314 -6.82 -11.55 2.28
N TYR A 315 -5.66 -11.82 2.85
CA TYR A 315 -4.74 -12.85 2.36
C TYR A 315 -5.09 -14.20 2.99
N GLU A 316 -5.24 -15.23 2.18
CA GLU A 316 -5.59 -16.57 2.65
C GLU A 316 -4.61 -17.05 3.73
N ILE A 317 -5.13 -17.46 4.87
CA ILE A 317 -4.38 -18.13 5.94
C ILE A 317 -4.74 -19.61 5.89
N LYS A 318 -3.83 -20.44 5.38
CA LYS A 318 -4.03 -21.90 5.35
C LYS A 318 -4.11 -22.48 6.75
N VAL A 319 -4.92 -23.54 6.92
CA VAL A 319 -4.87 -24.36 8.14
C VAL A 319 -3.46 -24.97 8.26
N GLY A 320 -2.84 -24.80 9.42
CA GLY A 320 -1.45 -25.21 9.65
C GLY A 320 -0.41 -24.18 9.26
N ALA A 321 -0.80 -22.93 8.98
CA ALA A 321 0.10 -21.85 8.58
C ALA A 321 1.28 -21.67 9.53
N LYS A 322 2.42 -21.28 8.97
CA LYS A 322 3.67 -20.97 9.67
C LYS A 322 3.74 -19.47 10.03
N SER A 323 4.90 -19.02 10.46
CA SER A 323 5.22 -17.60 10.66
C SER A 323 5.45 -16.83 9.36
N LEU A 324 5.67 -17.53 8.25
CA LEU A 324 5.78 -16.98 6.91
C LEU A 324 4.72 -17.61 6.01
N LEU A 325 4.21 -16.84 5.06
CA LEU A 325 3.25 -17.29 4.06
C LEU A 325 3.87 -17.29 2.65
N SER A 326 3.25 -18.06 1.75
CA SER A 326 3.62 -18.15 0.32
C SER A 326 2.66 -17.38 -0.60
N ASN A 327 1.79 -16.54 -0.05
CA ASN A 327 0.88 -15.72 -0.87
C ASN A 327 1.70 -14.67 -1.61
N ASP A 328 1.70 -14.68 -2.94
CA ASP A 328 2.34 -13.63 -3.71
C ASP A 328 1.58 -12.31 -3.53
N PHE A 329 2.33 -11.21 -3.36
CA PHE A 329 1.73 -9.90 -3.18
C PHE A 329 1.50 -9.23 -4.54
N PRO A 330 0.24 -8.94 -4.95
CA PRO A 330 -0.07 -8.28 -6.21
C PRO A 330 0.25 -6.78 -6.10
N TYR A 331 1.52 -6.40 -6.36
CA TYR A 331 1.99 -5.03 -6.20
C TYR A 331 1.33 -4.04 -7.17
N PHE A 332 1.09 -4.48 -8.42
CA PHE A 332 0.23 -3.81 -9.39
C PHE A 332 -0.84 -4.78 -9.89
N ARG A 333 -2.09 -4.36 -9.88
CA ARG A 333 -3.20 -5.14 -10.38
C ARG A 333 -4.17 -4.31 -11.22
N TYR A 334 -4.91 -4.99 -12.09
CA TYR A 334 -5.74 -4.36 -13.12
C TYR A 334 -6.81 -3.42 -12.57
N THR A 335 -7.40 -3.73 -11.41
CA THR A 335 -8.35 -2.84 -10.73
C THR A 335 -7.73 -1.47 -10.43
N GLU A 336 -6.43 -1.41 -10.08
CA GLU A 336 -5.75 -0.14 -9.87
C GLU A 336 -5.72 0.70 -11.16
N VAL A 337 -5.43 0.07 -12.29
CA VAL A 337 -5.42 0.75 -13.61
C VAL A 337 -6.80 1.31 -13.93
N LEU A 338 -7.85 0.56 -13.66
CA LEU A 338 -9.23 0.99 -13.85
C LEU A 338 -9.60 2.18 -12.97
N LEU A 339 -9.28 2.13 -11.67
CA LEU A 339 -9.56 3.24 -10.75
C LEU A 339 -8.70 4.48 -11.05
N MET A 340 -7.43 4.32 -11.45
CA MET A 340 -6.59 5.44 -11.91
C MET A 340 -7.23 6.14 -13.12
N LYS A 341 -7.73 5.38 -14.11
CA LYS A 341 -8.43 5.94 -15.27
C LYS A 341 -9.70 6.67 -14.85
N ALA A 342 -10.54 6.05 -14.01
CA ALA A 342 -11.77 6.66 -13.51
C ALA A 342 -11.49 7.98 -12.76
N GLU A 343 -10.48 8.01 -11.90
CA GLU A 343 -10.06 9.22 -11.19
C GLU A 343 -9.60 10.32 -12.13
N CYS A 344 -8.78 9.99 -13.13
CA CYS A 344 -8.32 10.97 -14.13
C CYS A 344 -9.49 11.58 -14.92
N LEU A 345 -10.45 10.76 -15.35
CA LEU A 345 -11.65 11.23 -16.05
C LEU A 345 -12.45 12.23 -15.20
N LEU A 346 -12.68 11.92 -13.93
CA LEU A 346 -13.41 12.79 -13.01
C LEU A 346 -12.64 14.09 -12.72
N ARG A 347 -11.32 14.03 -12.48
CA ARG A 347 -10.50 15.22 -12.20
C ARG A 347 -10.34 16.14 -13.42
N LEU A 348 -10.41 15.59 -14.62
CA LEU A 348 -10.39 16.36 -15.88
C LEU A 348 -11.79 16.87 -16.26
N GLY A 349 -12.85 16.43 -15.58
CA GLY A 349 -14.24 16.72 -15.98
C GLY A 349 -14.58 16.15 -17.36
N GLN A 350 -13.97 15.02 -17.75
CA GLN A 350 -14.12 14.39 -19.05
C GLN A 350 -14.81 13.04 -18.90
N ASN A 351 -15.80 12.78 -19.76
CA ASN A 351 -16.48 11.47 -19.83
C ASN A 351 -16.80 10.83 -18.47
N GLU A 352 -17.39 11.59 -17.56
CA GLU A 352 -17.70 11.16 -16.19
C GLU A 352 -18.60 9.90 -16.17
N THR A 353 -19.40 9.69 -17.21
CA THR A 353 -20.22 8.47 -17.38
C THR A 353 -19.34 7.22 -17.55
N GLU A 354 -18.21 7.32 -18.27
CA GLU A 354 -17.24 6.23 -18.39
C GLU A 354 -16.59 5.94 -17.05
N ALA A 355 -16.23 6.97 -16.27
CA ALA A 355 -15.68 6.80 -14.93
C ALA A 355 -16.66 6.02 -14.03
N ALA A 356 -17.94 6.40 -14.04
CA ALA A 356 -18.99 5.72 -13.29
C ALA A 356 -19.19 4.27 -13.76
N HIS A 357 -19.14 4.01 -15.06
CA HIS A 357 -19.24 2.67 -15.62
C HIS A 357 -18.05 1.78 -15.17
N ILE A 358 -16.82 2.30 -15.22
CA ILE A 358 -15.62 1.58 -14.78
C ILE A 358 -15.76 1.19 -13.31
N VAL A 359 -16.16 2.11 -12.45
CA VAL A 359 -16.35 1.81 -11.01
C VAL A 359 -17.50 0.82 -10.81
N SER A 360 -18.59 0.95 -11.54
CA SER A 360 -19.70 -0.03 -11.47
C SER A 360 -19.26 -1.45 -11.83
N GLN A 361 -18.38 -1.63 -12.82
CA GLN A 361 -17.82 -2.95 -13.15
C GLN A 361 -17.02 -3.55 -11.98
N ILE A 362 -16.22 -2.76 -11.26
CA ILE A 362 -15.52 -3.22 -10.06
C ILE A 362 -16.52 -3.59 -8.96
N ARG A 363 -17.56 -2.79 -8.79
CA ARG A 363 -18.63 -3.02 -7.82
C ARG A 363 -19.51 -4.21 -8.16
N GLU A 364 -19.71 -4.55 -9.43
CA GLU A 364 -20.41 -5.79 -9.85
C GLU A 364 -19.76 -7.02 -9.22
N ARG A 365 -18.42 -7.07 -9.14
CA ARG A 365 -17.71 -8.12 -8.41
C ARG A 365 -17.97 -8.02 -6.90
N ALA A 366 -17.93 -6.81 -6.33
CA ALA A 366 -18.08 -6.58 -4.89
C ALA A 366 -19.51 -6.88 -4.38
N PHE A 367 -20.54 -6.77 -5.23
CA PHE A 367 -21.93 -7.06 -4.88
C PHE A 367 -22.46 -8.35 -5.50
N ARG A 368 -21.59 -9.19 -6.05
CA ARG A 368 -21.96 -10.40 -6.77
C ARG A 368 -22.77 -11.40 -5.94
N GLU A 369 -22.49 -11.50 -4.64
CA GLU A 369 -23.20 -12.40 -3.70
C GLU A 369 -24.38 -11.70 -3.02
N SER A 370 -24.61 -10.42 -3.27
CA SER A 370 -25.68 -9.64 -2.66
C SER A 370 -27.04 -10.02 -3.22
N ALA A 371 -28.07 -9.97 -2.35
CA ALA A 371 -29.45 -9.99 -2.78
C ALA A 371 -29.88 -8.70 -3.49
N HIS A 372 -29.02 -7.66 -3.47
CA HIS A 372 -29.22 -6.33 -4.00
C HIS A 372 -28.14 -5.97 -5.03
N PRO A 373 -28.05 -6.66 -6.18
CA PRO A 373 -27.01 -6.42 -7.18
C PRO A 373 -27.07 -5.02 -7.80
N GLU A 374 -28.23 -4.35 -7.73
CA GLU A 374 -28.38 -2.96 -8.17
C GLU A 374 -27.49 -1.97 -7.43
N LYS A 375 -27.04 -2.28 -6.20
CA LYS A 375 -26.08 -1.47 -5.43
C LYS A 375 -24.70 -1.38 -6.08
N ALA A 376 -24.40 -2.28 -7.02
CA ALA A 376 -23.16 -2.22 -7.78
C ALA A 376 -23.11 -0.99 -8.71
N THR A 377 -24.26 -0.53 -9.20
CA THR A 377 -24.31 0.59 -10.14
C THR A 377 -24.22 1.92 -9.41
N VAL A 378 -23.26 2.73 -9.82
CA VAL A 378 -23.07 4.11 -9.35
C VAL A 378 -23.04 5.07 -10.53
N ASP A 379 -23.36 6.34 -10.27
CA ASP A 379 -23.24 7.41 -11.24
C ASP A 379 -22.12 8.39 -10.86
N ALA A 380 -21.85 9.37 -11.71
CA ALA A 380 -20.84 10.37 -11.48
C ALA A 380 -21.14 11.25 -10.26
N ALA A 381 -22.41 11.48 -9.94
CA ALA A 381 -22.82 12.28 -8.78
C ALA A 381 -22.46 11.54 -7.49
N TRP A 382 -22.67 10.23 -7.44
CA TRP A 382 -22.26 9.40 -6.32
C TRP A 382 -20.75 9.41 -6.12
N LEU A 383 -19.96 9.26 -7.19
CA LEU A 383 -18.49 9.27 -7.12
C LEU A 383 -17.93 10.62 -6.65
N LYS A 384 -18.63 11.72 -6.98
CA LYS A 384 -18.26 13.09 -6.60
C LYS A 384 -18.86 13.52 -5.27
N GLY A 385 -19.71 12.70 -4.67
CA GLY A 385 -20.29 12.94 -3.34
C GLY A 385 -19.24 12.92 -2.24
N ASP A 386 -19.67 13.19 -1.02
CA ASP A 386 -18.80 13.11 0.16
C ASP A 386 -18.46 11.64 0.49
N THR A 387 -17.41 11.43 1.29
CA THR A 387 -17.03 10.12 1.80
C THR A 387 -18.09 9.54 2.75
N HIS A 388 -18.21 8.21 2.76
CA HIS A 388 -19.02 7.46 3.71
C HIS A 388 -18.29 7.24 5.07
N ILE A 389 -17.00 7.56 5.14
CA ILE A 389 -16.25 7.49 6.40
C ILE A 389 -16.68 8.64 7.30
N ASN A 390 -17.30 8.30 8.43
CA ASN A 390 -17.70 9.30 9.43
C ASN A 390 -16.47 9.70 10.25
N TYR A 391 -15.72 10.69 9.77
CA TYR A 391 -14.51 11.20 10.41
C TYR A 391 -14.79 11.90 11.75
N GLY A 392 -13.77 11.95 12.60
CA GLY A 392 -13.78 12.48 13.95
C GLY A 392 -13.06 11.55 14.92
N THR A 393 -12.67 12.05 16.10
CA THR A 393 -12.16 11.18 17.16
C THR A 393 -13.29 10.41 17.83
N LEU A 394 -12.98 9.23 18.39
CA LEU A 394 -13.96 8.38 19.07
C LEU A 394 -13.70 8.32 20.57
N ASP A 395 -14.76 8.33 21.34
CA ASP A 395 -14.74 7.96 22.76
C ASP A 395 -14.63 6.43 22.95
N GLU A 396 -14.48 5.96 24.19
CA GLU A 396 -14.37 4.53 24.52
C GLU A 396 -15.62 3.70 24.14
N LYS A 397 -16.76 4.35 23.84
CA LYS A 397 -18.00 3.72 23.39
C LYS A 397 -18.10 3.67 21.87
N GLY A 398 -17.12 4.22 21.16
CA GLY A 398 -17.11 4.32 19.70
C GLY A 398 -18.03 5.43 19.15
N GLN A 399 -18.36 6.44 19.98
CA GLN A 399 -19.11 7.61 19.53
C GLN A 399 -18.14 8.74 19.20
N ILE A 400 -18.48 9.55 18.18
CA ILE A 400 -17.67 10.73 17.86
C ILE A 400 -17.78 11.73 19.03
N ASP A 401 -16.62 12.08 19.60
CA ASP A 401 -16.49 13.09 20.66
C ASP A 401 -15.95 14.42 20.13
N ASP A 402 -15.17 14.40 19.03
CA ASP A 402 -14.74 15.60 18.30
C ASP A 402 -14.79 15.31 16.78
N ALA A 403 -15.66 16.01 16.09
CA ALA A 403 -15.82 15.86 14.64
C ALA A 403 -14.63 16.40 13.84
N GLY A 404 -13.79 17.25 14.42
CA GLY A 404 -12.64 17.84 13.75
C GLY A 404 -13.03 18.60 12.47
N ASN A 405 -12.28 18.38 11.40
CA ASN A 405 -12.56 18.98 10.10
C ASN A 405 -13.73 18.28 9.40
N THR A 406 -14.83 19.01 9.15
CA THR A 406 -16.06 18.51 8.50
C THR A 406 -16.20 18.93 7.03
N GLU A 407 -15.14 19.50 6.42
CA GLU A 407 -15.16 19.79 4.98
C GLU A 407 -15.43 18.53 4.17
N VAL A 408 -16.22 18.67 3.10
CA VAL A 408 -16.51 17.59 2.15
C VAL A 408 -15.22 17.08 1.52
N VAL A 409 -15.09 15.78 1.39
CA VAL A 409 -13.98 15.15 0.64
C VAL A 409 -14.34 15.18 -0.85
N GLU A 410 -13.56 15.91 -1.63
CA GLU A 410 -13.76 15.97 -3.08
C GLU A 410 -13.57 14.57 -3.69
N LEU A 411 -14.50 14.13 -4.54
CA LEU A 411 -14.57 12.78 -5.08
C LEU A 411 -14.65 11.70 -3.97
N GLY A 412 -15.39 11.99 -2.89
CA GLY A 412 -15.42 11.14 -1.70
C GLY A 412 -15.95 9.73 -1.96
N GLY A 413 -16.94 9.55 -2.84
CA GLY A 413 -17.39 8.22 -3.23
C GLY A 413 -16.28 7.42 -3.95
N LEU A 414 -15.49 8.05 -4.83
CA LEU A 414 -14.34 7.41 -5.45
C LEU A 414 -13.22 7.13 -4.44
N TYR A 415 -12.99 8.04 -3.50
CA TYR A 415 -12.02 7.85 -2.40
C TYR A 415 -12.36 6.64 -1.54
N ASP A 416 -13.64 6.41 -1.29
CA ASP A 416 -14.12 5.22 -0.58
C ASP A 416 -13.90 3.95 -1.40
N GLU A 417 -14.16 3.98 -2.72
CA GLU A 417 -13.88 2.83 -3.60
C GLU A 417 -12.39 2.46 -3.60
N TRP A 418 -11.48 3.43 -3.63
CA TRP A 418 -10.06 3.17 -3.42
C TRP A 418 -9.78 2.50 -2.07
N GLY A 419 -10.41 3.00 -1.00
CA GLY A 419 -10.26 2.45 0.34
C GLY A 419 -10.77 1.03 0.45
N TRP A 420 -12.01 0.78 0.05
CA TRP A 420 -12.65 -0.55 0.15
C TRP A 420 -11.96 -1.60 -0.71
N GLU A 421 -11.56 -1.23 -1.90
CA GLU A 421 -10.89 -2.14 -2.83
C GLU A 421 -9.46 -2.48 -2.39
N PHE A 422 -8.71 -1.48 -1.93
CA PHE A 422 -7.29 -1.61 -1.63
C PHE A 422 -6.94 -1.62 -0.14
N ALA A 423 -7.91 -1.76 0.76
CA ALA A 423 -7.63 -1.92 2.19
C ALA A 423 -6.59 -3.04 2.41
N ALA A 424 -5.59 -2.77 3.22
CA ALA A 424 -4.50 -3.68 3.54
C ALA A 424 -3.59 -4.09 2.34
N GLU A 425 -3.46 -3.23 1.32
CA GLU A 425 -2.53 -3.43 0.19
C GLU A 425 -1.38 -2.40 0.15
N ALA A 426 -0.99 -1.86 1.29
CA ALA A 426 0.18 -1.01 1.47
C ALA A 426 0.15 0.29 0.62
N ARG A 427 -0.99 1.01 0.61
CA ARG A 427 -1.14 2.23 -0.20
C ARG A 427 -2.01 3.33 0.40
N ARG A 428 -2.78 3.08 1.44
CA ARG A 428 -3.82 3.99 1.92
C ARG A 428 -3.33 5.41 2.19
N ARG A 429 -2.16 5.57 2.82
CA ARG A 429 -1.54 6.88 3.07
C ARG A 429 -1.39 7.72 1.79
N THR A 430 -0.88 7.11 0.72
CA THR A 430 -0.69 7.79 -0.58
C THR A 430 -2.02 8.31 -1.13
N ASP A 431 -3.08 7.51 -1.04
CA ASP A 431 -4.42 7.90 -1.47
C ASP A 431 -4.99 9.02 -0.58
N MET A 432 -4.89 8.91 0.74
CA MET A 432 -5.33 9.95 1.68
C MET A 432 -4.63 11.29 1.43
N ILE A 433 -3.32 11.30 1.14
CA ILE A 433 -2.57 12.52 0.81
C ILE A 433 -3.12 13.13 -0.49
N ARG A 434 -3.35 12.33 -1.53
CA ARG A 434 -3.87 12.81 -2.83
C ARG A 434 -5.27 13.38 -2.73
N PHE A 435 -6.12 12.83 -1.87
CA PHE A 435 -7.48 13.34 -1.63
C PHE A 435 -7.54 14.41 -0.53
N GLY A 436 -6.41 14.74 0.12
CA GLY A 436 -6.31 15.81 1.11
C GLY A 436 -6.92 15.49 2.48
N THR A 437 -7.22 14.22 2.75
CA THR A 437 -7.78 13.77 4.03
C THR A 437 -6.70 13.58 5.09
N TYR A 438 -5.52 13.13 4.70
CA TYR A 438 -4.39 12.79 5.57
C TYR A 438 -3.95 13.93 6.50
N GLN A 439 -3.93 15.14 5.98
CA GLN A 439 -3.48 16.30 6.74
C GLN A 439 -4.57 16.99 7.55
N LYS A 440 -5.86 16.70 7.26
CA LYS A 440 -6.95 17.52 7.78
C LYS A 440 -7.95 16.77 8.65
N LYS A 441 -8.18 15.46 8.35
CA LYS A 441 -9.23 14.70 9.02
C LYS A 441 -8.75 14.12 10.35
N SER A 442 -9.68 13.96 11.28
CA SER A 442 -9.49 13.19 12.52
C SER A 442 -10.16 11.84 12.38
N TRP A 443 -9.57 10.80 12.96
CA TRP A 443 -10.17 9.45 12.98
C TRP A 443 -9.69 8.69 14.23
N PHE A 444 -10.56 7.93 14.83
CA PHE A 444 -10.30 7.13 16.03
C PHE A 444 -9.62 7.94 17.14
N ASN A 445 -8.33 7.73 17.41
CA ASN A 445 -7.55 8.52 18.38
C ASN A 445 -6.54 9.46 17.70
N HIS A 446 -6.67 9.70 16.39
CA HIS A 446 -5.86 10.66 15.65
C HIS A 446 -6.55 12.02 15.57
N THR A 447 -5.79 13.06 15.87
CA THR A 447 -6.12 14.46 15.58
C THR A 447 -4.97 15.10 14.84
N PRO A 448 -5.20 15.87 13.76
CA PRO A 448 -4.13 16.48 12.99
C PRO A 448 -3.17 17.28 13.87
N THR A 449 -1.89 16.98 13.73
CA THR A 449 -0.80 17.70 14.38
C THR A 449 -0.47 19.00 13.65
N ALA A 450 0.38 19.85 14.22
CA ALA A 450 0.88 21.02 13.50
C ALA A 450 1.64 20.63 12.22
N ASN A 451 2.34 19.51 12.20
CA ASN A 451 3.00 18.99 11.00
C ASN A 451 1.99 18.56 9.94
N ASP A 452 0.86 17.96 10.31
CA ASP A 452 -0.21 17.62 9.38
C ASP A 452 -0.79 18.89 8.73
N LEU A 453 -1.21 19.83 9.52
CA LEU A 453 -1.84 21.08 9.06
C LEU A 453 -0.92 21.93 8.17
N ASN A 454 0.41 21.83 8.37
CA ASN A 454 1.43 22.46 7.54
C ASN A 454 1.86 21.62 6.33
N GLY A 455 1.32 20.39 6.17
CA GLY A 455 1.66 19.47 5.09
C GLY A 455 2.99 18.73 5.26
N ASN A 456 3.70 18.93 6.38
CA ASN A 456 5.02 18.34 6.61
C ASN A 456 4.96 16.81 6.78
N SER A 457 3.91 16.28 7.40
CA SER A 457 3.70 14.83 7.62
C SER A 457 3.47 14.03 6.34
N THR A 458 3.26 14.71 5.21
CA THR A 458 3.22 14.06 3.89
C THR A 458 4.56 13.45 3.47
N LEU A 459 5.64 13.77 4.19
CA LEU A 459 6.94 13.13 4.07
C LEU A 459 7.39 12.63 5.44
N PHE A 460 8.01 11.46 5.46
CA PHE A 460 8.66 10.97 6.67
C PHE A 460 10.02 11.65 6.87
N PRO A 461 10.51 11.73 8.11
CA PRO A 461 11.83 12.26 8.39
C PRO A 461 12.93 11.35 7.83
N ILE A 462 14.05 11.97 7.44
CA ILE A 462 15.30 11.25 7.21
C ILE A 462 15.86 10.86 8.59
N HIS A 463 16.17 9.58 8.79
CA HIS A 463 16.66 9.09 10.06
C HIS A 463 17.97 9.76 10.48
N LEU A 464 18.13 9.98 11.78
CA LEU A 464 19.28 10.69 12.35
C LEU A 464 20.63 10.08 11.95
N ASP A 465 20.72 8.75 11.84
CA ASP A 465 21.95 8.07 11.42
C ASP A 465 22.38 8.45 10.00
N HIS A 466 21.40 8.58 9.08
CA HIS A 466 21.69 9.00 7.70
C HIS A 466 22.13 10.46 7.64
N LEU A 467 21.48 11.33 8.42
CA LEU A 467 21.89 12.73 8.51
C LEU A 467 23.32 12.86 9.06
N ASN A 468 23.68 12.05 10.07
CA ASN A 468 25.01 12.08 10.69
C ASN A 468 26.11 11.56 9.75
N THR A 469 25.81 10.57 8.91
CA THR A 469 26.78 9.95 7.99
C THR A 469 26.91 10.70 6.68
N ASN A 470 25.88 11.46 6.25
CA ASN A 470 25.92 12.24 5.02
C ASN A 470 25.68 13.74 5.30
N PRO A 471 26.73 14.59 5.24
CA PRO A 471 26.60 16.03 5.51
C PRO A 471 25.82 16.80 4.43
N ASN A 472 25.59 16.20 3.26
CA ASN A 472 24.83 16.82 2.16
C ASN A 472 23.31 16.62 2.32
N LEU A 473 22.84 15.84 3.31
CA LEU A 473 21.44 15.66 3.58
C LEU A 473 20.88 16.81 4.45
N GLN A 474 19.73 17.28 4.06
CA GLN A 474 18.89 18.20 4.83
C GLN A 474 17.62 17.48 5.24
N GLN A 475 17.21 17.67 6.49
CA GLN A 475 15.99 17.09 7.02
C GLN A 475 14.74 17.62 6.30
N ASN A 476 13.73 16.80 6.16
CA ASN A 476 12.43 17.23 5.67
C ASN A 476 11.80 18.25 6.65
N PRO A 477 11.00 19.21 6.14
CA PRO A 477 10.36 20.23 6.97
C PRO A 477 9.55 19.63 8.11
N GLY A 478 9.55 20.30 9.26
CA GLY A 478 8.77 19.90 10.44
C GLY A 478 9.47 18.90 11.37
N TYR A 479 10.65 18.42 11.02
CA TYR A 479 11.40 17.47 11.83
C TYR A 479 12.74 18.01 12.29
N ALA A 480 13.23 17.53 13.45
CA ALA A 480 14.54 17.90 13.96
C ALA A 480 15.65 17.46 12.97
N GLY A 481 16.59 18.35 12.74
CA GLY A 481 17.83 18.06 12.02
C GLY A 481 18.82 17.27 12.88
N LYS A 482 20.13 17.51 12.64
CA LYS A 482 21.23 16.97 13.43
C LYS A 482 21.22 17.53 14.83
#